data_5b3bd698d020d8bef7de8d4c882102f5
#
_entry.id   5b3bd698d020d8bef7de8d4c882102f5
#
_cell.length_a   1.000
_cell.length_b   1.000
_cell.length_c   1.000
_cell.angle_alpha   90.00
_cell.angle_beta   90.00
_cell.angle_gamma   90.00
#
_symmetry.space_group_name_H-M   'P 1'
#
loop_
_entity.id
_entity.type
_entity.pdbx_description
1 polymer ?
#
loop_
_entity_poly.entity_id
_entity_poly.type
_entity_poly.pdbx_seq_one_letter_code
_entity_poly.pdbx_strand_id
1 'polypeptide(L)'
;SAQDFFESLQKNKIDLVLDVRLKNSNQLCGFTKRKDLEYLIPAITGAAYVHDLRFAPDDVLLERYLHKWCSWQEYSEAYQAQMRKNKIPALFKALYGSYKNICILGTATKKRRSHSEALEELLSKKNKA
;
A
#
# COMPACT_ATOMS: atom_id res chain seq x y z
N SER A 1 -9.62 14.49 -3.70
CA SER A 1 -8.76 15.67 -3.76
C SER A 1 -7.61 15.55 -2.78
N ALA A 2 -6.61 16.38 -2.95
CA ALA A 2 -5.48 16.41 -2.02
C ALA A 2 -5.94 16.76 -0.61
N GLN A 3 -6.82 17.73 -0.49
CA GLN A 3 -7.35 18.13 0.81
C GLN A 3 -8.03 16.97 1.52
N ASP A 4 -8.89 16.24 0.82
CA ASP A 4 -9.60 15.10 1.41
C ASP A 4 -8.63 14.02 1.88
N PHE A 5 -7.60 13.75 1.08
CA PHE A 5 -6.59 12.76 1.42
C PHE A 5 -5.85 13.13 2.70
N PHE A 6 -5.31 14.36 2.78
CA PHE A 6 -4.55 14.79 3.94
C PHE A 6 -5.41 14.93 5.19
N GLU A 7 -6.64 15.44 5.04
CA GLU A 7 -7.56 15.54 6.16
C GLU A 7 -7.97 14.17 6.69
N SER A 8 -8.14 13.18 5.79
CA SER A 8 -8.42 11.80 6.20
C SER A 8 -7.28 11.23 7.03
N LEU A 9 -6.04 11.47 6.62
CA LEU A 9 -4.88 11.02 7.40
C LEU A 9 -4.86 11.63 8.79
N GLN A 10 -5.16 12.93 8.89
CA GLN A 10 -5.20 13.63 10.18
C GLN A 10 -6.35 13.14 11.04
N LYS A 11 -7.54 13.00 10.46
CA LYS A 11 -8.74 12.54 11.18
C LYS A 11 -8.54 11.15 11.78
N ASN A 12 -7.89 10.27 11.04
CA ASN A 12 -7.65 8.89 11.48
C ASN A 12 -6.35 8.75 12.28
N LYS A 13 -5.70 9.86 12.59
CA LYS A 13 -4.47 9.90 13.40
C LYS A 13 -3.39 8.95 12.86
N ILE A 14 -3.23 8.94 11.54
CA ILE A 14 -2.24 8.10 10.88
C ILE A 14 -0.84 8.56 11.29
N ASP A 15 -0.01 7.62 11.75
CA ASP A 15 1.38 7.91 12.11
C ASP A 15 2.40 7.31 11.13
N LEU A 16 1.95 6.43 10.23
CA LEU A 16 2.78 5.95 9.13
C LEU A 16 1.93 5.80 7.87
N VAL A 17 2.42 6.35 6.76
CA VAL A 17 1.89 6.04 5.43
C VAL A 17 2.90 5.10 4.77
N LEU A 18 2.50 3.85 4.57
CA LEU A 18 3.33 2.84 3.93
C LEU A 18 2.89 2.72 2.48
N ASP A 19 3.73 3.21 1.58
CA ASP A 19 3.46 3.18 0.15
C ASP A 19 3.96 1.86 -0.44
N VAL A 20 3.03 1.02 -0.85
CA VAL A 20 3.33 -0.33 -1.35
C VAL A 20 3.22 -0.43 -2.87
N ARG A 21 3.14 0.71 -3.56
CA ARG A 21 3.03 0.73 -5.01
C ARG A 21 4.36 0.33 -5.66
N LEU A 22 4.29 -0.46 -6.71
CA LEU A 22 5.48 -0.82 -7.47
C LEU A 22 5.99 0.39 -8.26
N LYS A 23 5.08 1.12 -8.92
CA LYS A 23 5.38 2.30 -9.73
C LYS A 23 4.68 3.50 -9.11
N ASN A 24 5.44 4.40 -8.56
CA ASN A 24 4.90 5.59 -7.90
C ASN A 24 5.50 6.90 -8.38
N SER A 25 6.35 6.84 -9.40
CA SER A 25 6.89 8.04 -10.06
C SER A 25 5.96 8.55 -11.16
N ASN A 26 5.23 7.63 -11.81
CA ASN A 26 4.17 7.97 -12.74
C ASN A 26 2.90 8.07 -11.94
N GLN A 27 2.25 9.18 -12.00
CA GLN A 27 1.10 9.42 -11.16
C GLN A 27 -0.20 9.36 -11.93
N LEU A 28 -1.21 8.91 -11.23
CA LEU A 28 -2.57 9.01 -11.68
C LEU A 28 -3.12 10.41 -11.38
N CYS A 29 -2.58 11.07 -10.35
CA CYS A 29 -2.83 12.47 -10.07
C CYS A 29 -1.58 13.07 -9.44
N GLY A 30 -1.36 14.36 -9.68
CA GLY A 30 -0.10 15.03 -9.40
C GLY A 30 0.42 14.90 -7.99
N PHE A 31 -0.45 15.04 -6.98
CA PHE A 31 0.01 15.06 -5.59
C PHE A 31 0.40 13.69 -5.04
N THR A 32 0.14 12.60 -5.79
CA THR A 32 0.45 11.25 -5.30
C THR A 32 1.79 10.71 -5.79
N LYS A 33 2.61 11.56 -6.42
CA LYS A 33 3.98 11.16 -6.75
C LYS A 33 4.78 10.96 -5.47
N ARG A 34 5.66 9.96 -5.48
CA ARG A 34 6.50 9.66 -4.33
C ARG A 34 7.22 10.87 -3.77
N LYS A 35 7.86 11.67 -4.63
CA LYS A 35 8.62 12.83 -4.19
C LYS A 35 7.76 13.85 -3.46
N ASP A 36 6.55 14.05 -3.94
CA ASP A 36 5.63 14.99 -3.32
C ASP A 36 5.15 14.45 -1.98
N LEU A 37 4.82 13.16 -1.91
CA LEU A 37 4.36 12.55 -0.67
C LEU A 37 5.44 12.49 0.40
N GLU A 38 6.68 12.25 0.03
CA GLU A 38 7.81 12.26 0.97
C GLU A 38 7.91 13.58 1.71
N TYR A 39 7.61 14.66 1.03
CA TYR A 39 7.63 16.00 1.63
C TYR A 39 6.32 16.35 2.32
N LEU A 40 5.22 16.17 1.61
CA LEU A 40 3.91 16.66 2.07
C LEU A 40 3.36 15.91 3.27
N ILE A 41 3.53 14.59 3.32
CA ILE A 41 2.97 13.81 4.41
C ILE A 41 3.56 14.20 5.75
N PRO A 42 4.88 14.21 5.93
CA PRO A 42 5.43 14.66 7.21
C PRO A 42 5.14 16.13 7.49
N ALA A 43 5.19 16.99 6.47
CA ALA A 43 4.98 18.43 6.65
C ALA A 43 3.55 18.76 7.09
N ILE A 44 2.55 18.09 6.52
CA ILE A 44 1.15 18.40 6.78
C ILE A 44 0.61 17.62 7.98
N THR A 45 0.97 16.35 8.11
CA THR A 45 0.33 15.46 9.08
C THR A 45 1.25 15.05 10.24
N GLY A 46 2.55 15.22 10.09
CA GLY A 46 3.52 14.72 11.07
C GLY A 46 3.75 13.21 11.00
N ALA A 47 3.04 12.49 10.13
CA ALA A 47 3.22 11.06 9.95
C ALA A 47 4.52 10.76 9.20
N ALA A 48 5.08 9.58 9.42
CA ALA A 48 6.19 9.10 8.61
C ALA A 48 5.65 8.63 7.25
N TYR A 49 6.47 8.74 6.22
CA TYR A 49 6.17 8.19 4.90
C TYR A 49 7.30 7.26 4.49
N VAL A 50 6.95 6.03 4.14
CA VAL A 50 7.91 5.04 3.67
C VAL A 50 7.40 4.39 2.39
N HIS A 51 8.23 4.34 1.36
CA HIS A 51 7.96 3.55 0.16
C HIS A 51 8.78 2.26 0.28
N ASP A 52 8.10 1.12 0.31
CA ASP A 52 8.74 -0.17 0.53
C ASP A 52 8.37 -1.16 -0.57
N LEU A 53 9.30 -1.38 -1.48
CA LEU A 53 9.10 -2.25 -2.63
C LEU A 53 8.93 -3.73 -2.28
N ARG A 54 9.33 -4.13 -1.08
CA ARG A 54 9.15 -5.52 -0.63
C ARG A 54 7.68 -5.90 -0.53
N PHE A 55 6.81 -4.90 -0.38
CA PHE A 55 5.36 -5.09 -0.27
C PHE A 55 4.65 -4.93 -1.61
N ALA A 56 5.38 -4.57 -2.66
CA ALA A 56 4.81 -4.40 -3.99
C ALA A 56 4.62 -5.76 -4.67
N PRO A 57 3.68 -5.85 -5.62
CA PRO A 57 3.52 -7.08 -6.38
C PRO A 57 4.70 -7.28 -7.34
N ASP A 58 4.93 -8.53 -7.74
CA ASP A 58 5.85 -8.83 -8.82
C ASP A 58 5.40 -8.09 -10.11
N ASP A 59 6.36 -7.59 -10.86
CA ASP A 59 6.08 -6.81 -12.07
C ASP A 59 5.24 -7.58 -13.09
N VAL A 60 5.57 -8.85 -13.33
CA VAL A 60 4.83 -9.68 -14.27
C VAL A 60 3.38 -9.88 -13.79
N LEU A 61 3.21 -10.14 -12.51
CA LEU A 61 1.89 -10.34 -11.93
C LEU A 61 1.04 -9.06 -12.04
N LEU A 62 1.64 -7.91 -11.77
CA LEU A 62 0.94 -6.63 -11.89
C LEU A 62 0.51 -6.38 -13.34
N GLU A 63 1.40 -6.60 -14.30
CA GLU A 63 1.08 -6.40 -15.71
C GLU A 63 -0.08 -7.29 -16.16
N ARG A 64 -0.09 -8.55 -15.73
CA ARG A 64 -1.19 -9.46 -16.06
C ARG A 64 -2.53 -8.94 -15.56
N TYR A 65 -2.54 -8.41 -14.35
CA TYR A 65 -3.76 -7.85 -13.77
C TYR A 65 -4.20 -6.57 -14.48
N LEU A 66 -3.25 -5.67 -14.77
CA LEU A 66 -3.56 -4.41 -15.45
C LEU A 66 -4.11 -4.65 -16.85
N HIS A 67 -3.65 -5.69 -17.54
CA HIS A 67 -4.16 -6.06 -18.87
C HIS A 67 -5.40 -6.94 -18.83
N LYS A 68 -5.93 -7.21 -17.63
CA LYS A 68 -7.11 -8.06 -17.43
C LYS A 68 -6.89 -9.50 -17.88
N TRP A 69 -5.65 -9.97 -17.86
CA TRP A 69 -5.29 -11.34 -18.19
C TRP A 69 -5.46 -12.31 -17.02
N CYS A 70 -5.70 -11.77 -15.83
CA CYS A 70 -6.12 -12.56 -14.68
C CYS A 70 -7.17 -11.78 -13.90
N SER A 71 -7.97 -12.51 -13.13
CA SER A 71 -9.02 -11.91 -12.31
C SER A 71 -8.43 -11.29 -11.03
N TRP A 72 -9.25 -10.49 -10.34
CA TRP A 72 -8.87 -10.00 -9.02
C TRP A 72 -8.56 -11.15 -8.06
N GLN A 73 -9.38 -12.21 -8.08
CA GLN A 73 -9.17 -13.35 -7.19
C GLN A 73 -7.81 -14.02 -7.48
N GLU A 74 -7.53 -14.28 -8.75
CA GLU A 74 -6.24 -14.87 -9.15
C GLU A 74 -5.07 -13.98 -8.76
N TYR A 75 -5.21 -12.69 -9.00
CA TYR A 75 -4.17 -11.71 -8.68
C TYR A 75 -3.93 -11.64 -7.17
N SER A 76 -5.00 -11.51 -6.37
CA SER A 76 -4.85 -11.37 -4.93
C SER A 76 -4.30 -12.64 -4.28
N GLU A 77 -4.71 -13.82 -4.75
CA GLU A 77 -4.18 -15.09 -4.25
C GLU A 77 -2.69 -15.25 -4.59
N ALA A 78 -2.30 -14.93 -5.81
CA ALA A 78 -0.90 -15.00 -6.22
C ALA A 78 -0.04 -14.01 -5.45
N TYR A 79 -0.54 -12.79 -5.26
CA TYR A 79 0.16 -11.77 -4.47
C TYR A 79 0.33 -12.23 -3.03
N GLN A 80 -0.72 -12.72 -2.40
CA GLN A 80 -0.64 -13.18 -1.01
C GLN A 80 0.32 -14.36 -0.87
N ALA A 81 0.34 -15.27 -1.86
CA ALA A 81 1.28 -16.38 -1.85
C ALA A 81 2.74 -15.89 -1.91
N GLN A 82 3.01 -14.88 -2.74
CA GLN A 82 4.35 -14.27 -2.78
C GLN A 82 4.72 -13.63 -1.45
N MET A 83 3.77 -12.94 -0.84
CA MET A 83 4.02 -12.27 0.44
C MET A 83 4.27 -13.29 1.56
N ARG A 84 3.56 -14.40 1.58
CA ARG A 84 3.81 -15.47 2.56
C ARG A 84 5.18 -16.11 2.34
N LYS A 85 5.52 -16.39 1.10
CA LYS A 85 6.82 -16.97 0.74
C LYS A 85 7.96 -16.08 1.22
N ASN A 86 7.81 -14.77 1.11
CA ASN A 86 8.81 -13.79 1.50
C ASN A 86 8.71 -13.39 2.97
N LYS A 87 7.85 -14.06 3.73
CA LYS A 87 7.65 -13.84 5.17
C LYS A 87 7.30 -12.39 5.49
N ILE A 88 6.49 -11.78 4.64
CA ILE A 88 6.13 -10.37 4.74
C ILE A 88 5.35 -10.05 6.02
N PRO A 89 4.41 -10.88 6.51
CA PRO A 89 3.73 -10.54 7.76
C PRO A 89 4.70 -10.37 8.95
N ALA A 90 5.70 -11.24 9.06
CA ALA A 90 6.71 -11.12 10.13
C ALA A 90 7.58 -9.88 9.92
N LEU A 91 7.97 -9.60 8.68
CA LEU A 91 8.76 -8.42 8.34
C LEU A 91 8.00 -7.14 8.66
N PHE A 92 6.72 -7.08 8.30
CA PHE A 92 5.86 -5.93 8.58
C PHE A 92 5.83 -5.65 10.08
N LYS A 93 5.60 -6.68 10.87
CA LYS A 93 5.55 -6.55 12.33
C LYS A 93 6.88 -6.04 12.88
N ALA A 94 8.00 -6.59 12.38
CA ALA A 94 9.33 -6.20 12.84
C ALA A 94 9.66 -4.75 12.50
N LEU A 95 9.34 -4.31 11.29
CA LEU A 95 9.71 -2.97 10.82
C LEU A 95 8.71 -1.89 11.22
N TYR A 96 7.42 -2.22 11.21
CA TYR A 96 6.36 -1.21 11.32
C TYR A 96 5.39 -1.47 12.47
N GLY A 97 5.60 -2.51 13.24
CA GLY A 97 4.68 -2.91 14.31
C GLY A 97 4.57 -1.92 15.47
N SER A 98 5.52 -0.99 15.59
CA SER A 98 5.47 0.03 16.64
C SER A 98 4.55 1.20 16.31
N TYR A 99 4.20 1.38 15.03
CA TYR A 99 3.26 2.43 14.63
C TYR A 99 1.84 2.04 15.06
N LYS A 100 1.04 3.01 15.46
CA LYS A 100 -0.31 2.76 15.97
C LYS A 100 -1.35 2.70 14.88
N ASN A 101 -1.27 3.62 13.91
CA ASN A 101 -2.28 3.76 12.86
C ASN A 101 -1.59 3.89 11.52
N ILE A 102 -1.59 2.81 10.76
CA ILE A 102 -0.87 2.75 9.49
C ILE A 102 -1.85 2.85 8.33
N CYS A 103 -1.56 3.76 7.40
CA CYS A 103 -2.27 3.83 6.12
C CYS A 103 -1.43 3.11 5.07
N ILE A 104 -1.99 2.07 4.47
CA ILE A 104 -1.32 1.36 3.38
C ILE A 104 -1.81 1.97 2.07
N LEU A 105 -0.87 2.57 1.32
CA LEU A 105 -1.20 3.29 0.10
C LEU A 105 -0.97 2.41 -1.12
N GLY A 106 -2.05 2.12 -1.85
CA GLY A 106 -2.03 1.36 -3.10
C GLY A 106 -2.51 2.20 -4.27
N THR A 107 -2.88 1.52 -5.34
CA THR A 107 -3.31 2.15 -6.59
C THR A 107 -4.78 1.88 -6.91
N ALA A 108 -5.60 1.65 -5.89
CA ALA A 108 -7.02 1.36 -6.09
C ALA A 108 -7.74 2.54 -6.76
N THR A 109 -8.62 2.21 -7.68
CA THR A 109 -9.51 3.19 -8.32
C THR A 109 -10.93 2.68 -8.19
N LYS A 110 -11.91 3.49 -8.63
CA LYS A 110 -13.31 3.07 -8.64
C LYS A 110 -13.54 1.84 -9.53
N LYS A 111 -12.66 1.62 -10.51
CA LYS A 111 -12.81 0.54 -11.50
C LYS A 111 -11.90 -0.65 -11.24
N ARG A 112 -10.95 -0.53 -10.32
CA ARG A 112 -9.94 -1.57 -10.14
C ARG A 112 -9.44 -1.59 -8.71
N ARG A 113 -9.41 -2.79 -8.13
CA ARG A 113 -8.90 -3.02 -6.79
C ARG A 113 -7.37 -3.07 -6.82
N SER A 114 -6.75 -2.78 -5.70
CA SER A 114 -5.30 -2.76 -5.56
C SER A 114 -4.82 -3.89 -4.64
N HIS A 115 -3.58 -4.34 -4.85
CA HIS A 115 -2.93 -5.31 -3.98
C HIS A 115 -2.87 -4.85 -2.52
N SER A 116 -3.00 -3.55 -2.25
CA SER A 116 -3.05 -3.06 -0.87
C SER A 116 -4.19 -3.69 -0.08
N GLU A 117 -5.32 -3.96 -0.71
CA GLU A 117 -6.45 -4.66 -0.06
C GLU A 117 -6.07 -6.11 0.29
N ALA A 118 -5.38 -6.79 -0.62
CA ALA A 118 -4.92 -8.16 -0.38
C ALA A 118 -3.89 -8.21 0.74
N LEU A 119 -3.03 -7.21 0.83
CA LEU A 119 -2.06 -7.10 1.90
C LEU A 119 -2.74 -6.88 3.24
N GLU A 120 -3.71 -5.96 3.29
CA GLU A 120 -4.46 -5.70 4.52
C GLU A 120 -5.18 -6.96 5.00
N GLU A 121 -5.78 -7.71 4.09
CA GLU A 121 -6.45 -8.97 4.43
C GLU A 121 -5.45 -9.97 5.01
N LEU A 122 -4.29 -10.11 4.38
CA LEU A 122 -3.25 -11.04 4.83
C LEU A 122 -2.76 -10.68 6.24
N LEU A 123 -2.49 -9.40 6.49
CA LEU A 123 -2.02 -8.93 7.78
C LEU A 123 -3.08 -9.09 8.86
N SER A 124 -4.34 -8.86 8.52
CA SER A 124 -5.46 -9.01 9.43
C SER A 124 -5.66 -10.47 9.85
N LYS A 125 -5.57 -11.41 8.90
CA LYS A 125 -5.66 -12.85 9.21
C LYS A 125 -4.54 -13.30 10.14
N LYS A 126 -3.34 -12.76 9.96
CA LYS A 126 -2.21 -13.06 10.83
C LYS A 126 -2.49 -12.63 12.26
N ASN A 127 -3.17 -11.51 12.43
CA ASN A 127 -3.49 -10.99 13.75
C ASN A 127 -4.59 -11.78 14.47
N LYS A 128 -5.39 -12.53 13.71
CA LYS A 128 -6.46 -13.34 14.26
C LYS A 128 -6.00 -14.71 14.76
N ALA A 129 -4.82 -15.09 14.38
CA ALA A 129 -4.24 -16.37 14.82
C ALA A 129 -3.69 -16.32 16.26
#